data_2e161c3fb5924aec9e74a6b4385af3ac
#
_entry.id   2e161c3fb5924aec9e74a6b4385af3ac
#
_cell.length_a   1.000
_cell.length_b   1.000
_cell.length_c   1.000
_cell.angle_alpha   90.00
_cell.angle_beta   90.00
_cell.angle_gamma   90.00
#
_symmetry.space_group_name_H-M   'P 1'
#
loop_
_entity.id
_entity.type
_entity.pdbx_description
1 polymer ?
#
loop_
_entity_poly.entity_id
_entity_poly.type
_entity_poly.pdbx_seq_one_letter_code
_entity_poly.pdbx_strand_id
1 'polypeptide(L)'
;MDAETTVREYYAALRNGDPLAPFFLDAPSVVKFGLSERLAGYDEIAAGLREQTRTTTDWVVGSSNLAVERRDDAGWFSDDVFLAWTDVDRGVRFEFDTRWSGTLVRDGGWRFAGMHVSTAREGL
;
A
#
# COMPACT_ATOMS: atom_id res chain seq x y z
N MET A 1 8.99 -6.18 15.48
CA MET A 1 7.74 -5.86 14.78
C MET A 1 7.40 -7.05 13.90
N ASP A 2 6.19 -7.52 13.95
CA ASP A 2 5.76 -8.64 13.10
C ASP A 2 5.19 -8.14 11.75
N ALA A 3 4.86 -9.09 10.88
CA ALA A 3 4.37 -8.77 9.54
C ALA A 3 3.01 -8.04 9.58
N GLU A 4 2.11 -8.44 10.48
CA GLU A 4 0.81 -7.76 10.62
C GLU A 4 0.99 -6.30 11.06
N THR A 5 1.87 -6.05 12.03
CA THR A 5 2.16 -4.69 12.48
C THR A 5 2.71 -3.85 11.34
N THR A 6 3.56 -4.41 10.48
CA THR A 6 4.08 -3.69 9.31
C THR A 6 2.95 -3.24 8.38
N VAL A 7 1.97 -4.10 8.11
CA VAL A 7 0.81 -3.72 7.29
C VAL A 7 0.02 -2.57 7.96
N ARG A 8 -0.27 -2.69 9.26
CA ARG A 8 -1.01 -1.66 10.00
C ARG A 8 -0.25 -0.35 10.09
N GLU A 9 1.08 -0.40 10.24
CA GLU A 9 1.94 0.79 10.24
C GLU A 9 1.92 1.49 8.88
N TYR A 10 1.85 0.73 7.79
CA TYR A 10 1.71 1.29 6.45
C TYR A 10 0.39 2.07 6.33
N TYR A 11 -0.70 1.50 6.82
CA TYR A 11 -2.00 2.18 6.84
C TYR A 11 -1.93 3.48 7.67
N ALA A 12 -1.26 3.43 8.82
CA ALA A 12 -1.09 4.60 9.67
C ALA A 12 -0.25 5.68 8.97
N ALA A 13 0.81 5.30 8.27
CA ALA A 13 1.64 6.22 7.49
C ALA A 13 0.84 6.90 6.37
N LEU A 14 -0.03 6.17 5.68
CA LEU A 14 -0.96 6.75 4.70
C LEU A 14 -1.85 7.82 5.35
N ARG A 15 -2.48 7.50 6.47
CA ARG A 15 -3.35 8.44 7.18
C ARG A 15 -2.62 9.70 7.62
N ASN A 16 -1.36 9.55 8.02
CA ASN A 16 -0.56 10.65 8.59
C ASN A 16 0.22 11.44 7.55
N GLY A 17 0.26 11.00 6.30
CA GLY A 17 1.10 11.63 5.28
C GLY A 17 2.58 11.38 5.49
N ASP A 18 2.95 10.31 6.16
CA ASP A 18 4.34 9.94 6.42
C ASP A 18 4.97 9.27 5.19
N PRO A 19 6.31 9.20 5.12
CA PRO A 19 6.98 8.50 4.01
C PRO A 19 6.56 7.04 3.93
N LEU A 20 6.24 6.59 2.71
CA LEU A 20 5.76 5.24 2.44
C LEU A 20 6.83 4.31 1.86
N ALA A 21 7.81 4.88 1.15
CA ALA A 21 8.86 4.09 0.50
C ALA A 21 9.63 3.16 1.46
N PRO A 22 9.93 3.57 2.72
CA PRO A 22 10.68 2.70 3.63
C PRO A 22 10.01 1.37 3.96
N PHE A 23 8.72 1.23 3.69
CA PHE A 23 8.01 -0.03 3.91
C PHE A 23 8.27 -1.08 2.84
N PHE A 24 8.88 -0.70 1.72
CA PHE A 24 9.13 -1.59 0.58
C PHE A 24 10.56 -2.09 0.58
N LEU A 25 10.73 -3.33 0.12
CA LEU A 25 12.05 -3.93 -0.06
C LEU A 25 12.82 -3.14 -1.13
N ASP A 26 14.07 -2.80 -0.85
CA ASP A 26 14.94 -2.14 -1.80
C ASP A 26 15.51 -3.17 -2.78
N ALA A 27 14.74 -3.50 -3.79
CA ALA A 27 15.10 -4.49 -4.79
C ALA A 27 14.43 -4.16 -6.13
N PRO A 28 15.07 -4.54 -7.26
CA PRO A 28 14.49 -4.28 -8.57
C PRO A 28 13.28 -5.14 -8.89
N SER A 29 13.07 -6.22 -8.14
CA SER A 29 11.98 -7.19 -8.38
C SER A 29 10.65 -6.82 -7.70
N VAL A 30 10.62 -5.77 -6.87
CA VAL A 30 9.41 -5.37 -6.17
C VAL A 30 8.45 -4.67 -7.12
N VAL A 31 7.17 -5.02 -7.05
CA VAL A 31 6.11 -4.39 -7.87
C VAL A 31 4.97 -3.94 -6.98
N LYS A 32 4.47 -2.73 -7.25
CA LYS A 32 3.25 -2.22 -6.63
C LYS A 32 2.25 -1.87 -7.72
N PHE A 33 1.09 -2.54 -7.69
CA PHE A 33 -0.06 -2.18 -8.49
C PHE A 33 -1.03 -1.36 -7.64
N GLY A 34 -1.30 -0.14 -8.03
CA GLY A 34 -2.35 0.70 -7.44
C GLY A 34 -3.60 0.69 -8.31
N LEU A 35 -4.58 1.52 -7.96
CA LEU A 35 -5.84 1.58 -8.70
C LEU A 35 -5.65 1.98 -10.16
N SER A 36 -4.65 2.82 -10.46
CA SER A 36 -4.39 3.29 -11.81
C SER A 36 -2.89 3.36 -12.12
N GLU A 37 -2.06 2.66 -11.34
CA GLU A 37 -0.61 2.73 -11.52
C GLU A 37 0.03 1.35 -11.49
N ARG A 38 1.18 1.25 -12.14
CA ARG A 38 2.08 0.11 -12.06
C ARG A 38 3.48 0.65 -11.82
N LEU A 39 4.04 0.32 -10.67
CA LEU A 39 5.38 0.76 -10.27
C LEU A 39 6.26 -0.47 -10.10
N ALA A 40 7.32 -0.57 -10.88
CA ALA A 40 8.22 -1.73 -10.90
C ALA A 40 9.62 -1.31 -10.46
N GLY A 41 10.13 -1.98 -9.43
CA GLY A 41 11.41 -1.68 -8.81
C GLY A 41 11.31 -0.62 -7.73
N TYR A 42 12.21 -0.71 -6.75
CA TYR A 42 12.18 0.18 -5.59
C TYR A 42 12.26 1.66 -5.98
N ASP A 43 13.15 2.02 -6.93
CA ASP A 43 13.34 3.44 -7.27
C ASP A 43 12.05 4.04 -7.86
N GLU A 44 11.37 3.29 -8.72
CA GLU A 44 10.10 3.73 -9.32
C GLU A 44 8.99 3.81 -8.27
N ILE A 45 8.95 2.83 -7.36
CA ILE A 45 7.99 2.83 -6.24
C ILE A 45 8.23 4.04 -5.34
N ALA A 46 9.48 4.30 -4.96
CA ALA A 46 9.83 5.41 -4.10
C ALA A 46 9.46 6.76 -4.72
N ALA A 47 9.73 6.94 -6.01
CA ALA A 47 9.36 8.16 -6.73
C ALA A 47 7.84 8.34 -6.81
N GLY A 48 7.12 7.27 -7.14
CA GLY A 48 5.66 7.30 -7.23
C GLY A 48 4.98 7.57 -5.90
N LEU A 49 5.47 6.99 -4.82
CA LEU A 49 4.92 7.22 -3.48
C LEU A 49 5.24 8.63 -2.96
N ARG A 50 6.40 9.18 -3.26
CA ARG A 50 6.70 10.57 -2.92
C ARG A 50 5.75 11.53 -3.63
N GLU A 51 5.49 11.29 -4.92
CA GLU A 51 4.54 12.08 -5.70
C GLU A 51 3.13 11.96 -5.13
N GLN A 52 2.69 10.76 -4.78
CA GLN A 52 1.39 10.53 -4.14
C GLN A 52 1.27 11.33 -2.83
N THR A 53 2.28 11.26 -1.98
CA THR A 53 2.29 11.99 -0.69
C THR A 53 2.22 13.50 -0.93
N ARG A 54 2.89 13.99 -1.97
CA ARG A 54 2.89 15.42 -2.31
C ARG A 54 1.52 15.91 -2.81
N THR A 55 0.81 15.07 -3.56
CA THR A 55 -0.41 15.48 -4.29
C THR A 55 -1.71 15.08 -3.62
N THR A 56 -1.65 14.37 -2.51
CA THR A 56 -2.85 13.88 -1.83
C THR A 56 -2.84 14.23 -0.35
N THR A 57 -4.03 14.33 0.24
CA THR A 57 -4.21 14.59 1.67
C THR A 57 -5.51 13.99 2.17
N ASP A 58 -5.73 14.06 3.49
CA ASP A 58 -6.96 13.62 4.16
C ASP A 58 -7.33 12.19 3.83
N TRP A 59 -6.34 11.30 3.96
CA TRP A 59 -6.53 9.87 3.72
C TRP A 59 -7.40 9.24 4.80
N VAL A 60 -8.41 8.51 4.36
CA VAL A 60 -9.15 7.54 5.17
C VAL A 60 -8.73 6.15 4.70
N VAL A 61 -8.30 5.30 5.63
CA VAL A 61 -7.88 3.93 5.36
C VAL A 61 -8.62 3.03 6.34
N GLY A 62 -9.67 2.38 5.88
CA GLY A 62 -10.54 1.55 6.72
C GLY A 62 -10.35 0.08 6.44
N SER A 63 -9.50 -0.58 7.24
CA SER A 63 -9.30 -2.04 7.19
C SER A 63 -10.47 -2.76 7.82
N SER A 64 -11.03 -3.76 7.14
CA SER A 64 -12.19 -4.51 7.64
C SER A 64 -11.98 -6.03 7.68
N ASN A 65 -10.95 -6.55 7.03
CA ASN A 65 -10.77 -8.00 6.92
C ASN A 65 -9.31 -8.39 6.74
N LEU A 66 -8.41 -7.79 7.53
CA LEU A 66 -6.99 -8.05 7.41
C LEU A 66 -6.65 -9.49 7.82
N ALA A 67 -6.03 -10.23 6.93
CA ALA A 67 -5.48 -11.56 7.16
C ALA A 67 -4.00 -11.54 6.80
N VAL A 68 -3.16 -11.99 7.71
CA VAL A 68 -1.71 -12.06 7.50
C VAL A 68 -1.23 -13.46 7.88
N GLU A 69 -0.48 -14.07 6.97
CA GLU A 69 0.15 -15.37 7.18
C GLU A 69 1.65 -15.23 7.06
N ARG A 70 2.38 -15.91 7.91
CA ARG A 70 3.85 -15.89 7.92
C ARG A 70 4.40 -17.30 7.83
N ARG A 71 5.43 -17.48 6.99
CA ARG A 71 6.23 -18.70 6.90
C ARG A 71 7.70 -18.29 6.91
N ASP A 72 8.41 -18.59 8.02
CA ASP A 72 9.81 -18.22 8.20
C ASP A 72 10.04 -16.70 7.95
N ASP A 73 10.79 -16.35 6.92
CA ASP A 73 11.14 -14.97 6.59
C ASP A 73 10.28 -14.39 5.47
N ALA A 74 9.20 -15.04 5.11
CA ALA A 74 8.25 -14.57 4.12
C ALA A 74 6.83 -14.58 4.68
N GLY A 75 5.97 -13.76 4.09
CA GLY A 75 4.57 -13.71 4.48
C GLY A 75 3.73 -13.14 3.36
N TRP A 76 2.43 -13.19 3.55
CA TRP A 76 1.48 -12.57 2.63
C TRP A 76 0.29 -12.03 3.40
N PHE A 77 -0.41 -11.09 2.79
CA PHE A 77 -1.60 -10.53 3.41
C PHE A 77 -2.68 -10.27 2.37
N SER A 78 -3.90 -10.17 2.86
CA SER A 78 -5.03 -9.65 2.12
C SER A 78 -5.91 -8.83 3.04
N ASP A 79 -6.65 -7.88 2.47
CA ASP A 79 -7.55 -7.04 3.24
C ASP A 79 -8.61 -6.42 2.32
N ASP A 80 -9.76 -6.13 2.89
CA ASP A 80 -10.76 -5.27 2.28
C ASP A 80 -10.59 -3.89 2.93
N VAL A 81 -10.29 -2.87 2.13
CA VAL A 81 -9.93 -1.55 2.64
C VAL A 81 -10.73 -0.46 1.95
N PHE A 82 -11.50 0.29 2.74
CA PHE A 82 -12.11 1.51 2.24
C PHE A 82 -11.03 2.60 2.17
N LEU A 83 -10.84 3.19 0.99
CA LEU A 83 -9.91 4.29 0.76
C LEU A 83 -10.66 5.54 0.39
N ALA A 84 -10.27 6.66 0.99
CA ALA A 84 -10.69 7.99 0.53
C ALA A 84 -9.51 8.94 0.66
N TRP A 85 -9.38 9.84 -0.29
CA TRP A 85 -8.34 10.87 -0.25
C TRP A 85 -8.75 12.07 -1.08
N THR A 86 -8.08 13.20 -0.86
CA THR A 86 -8.26 14.39 -1.67
C THR A 86 -7.04 14.59 -2.56
N ASP A 87 -7.27 14.75 -3.87
CA ASP A 87 -6.26 15.20 -4.83
C ASP A 87 -6.17 16.72 -4.69
N VAL A 88 -5.04 17.22 -4.15
CA VAL A 88 -4.92 18.64 -3.84
C VAL A 88 -4.75 19.52 -5.07
N ASP A 89 -4.19 18.96 -6.15
CA ASP A 89 -3.98 19.70 -7.39
C ASP A 89 -5.30 19.94 -8.14
N ARG A 90 -6.22 18.96 -8.10
CA ARG A 90 -7.52 19.05 -8.76
C ARG A 90 -8.66 19.45 -7.85
N GLY A 91 -8.46 19.41 -6.53
CA GLY A 91 -9.51 19.67 -5.54
C GLY A 91 -10.62 18.63 -5.57
N VAL A 92 -10.30 17.38 -5.88
CA VAL A 92 -11.28 16.29 -6.03
C VAL A 92 -11.11 15.28 -4.90
N ARG A 93 -12.23 14.86 -4.30
CA ARG A 93 -12.28 13.78 -3.32
C ARG A 93 -12.60 12.47 -4.01
N PHE A 94 -11.76 11.45 -3.79
CA PHE A 94 -11.98 10.09 -4.27
C PHE A 94 -12.33 9.17 -3.12
N GLU A 95 -13.22 8.21 -3.38
CA GLU A 95 -13.63 7.18 -2.43
C GLU A 95 -13.78 5.85 -3.18
N PHE A 96 -13.19 4.78 -2.63
CA PHE A 96 -13.26 3.45 -3.24
C PHE A 96 -13.31 2.36 -2.17
N ASP A 97 -14.14 1.34 -2.41
CA ASP A 97 -13.99 0.06 -1.75
C ASP A 97 -12.92 -0.72 -2.50
N THR A 98 -11.83 -1.05 -1.81
CA THR A 98 -10.67 -1.68 -2.45
C THR A 98 -10.38 -3.04 -1.85
N ARG A 99 -9.59 -3.80 -2.61
CA ARG A 99 -9.06 -5.09 -2.17
C ARG A 99 -7.55 -5.00 -2.26
N TRP A 100 -6.88 -5.37 -1.18
CA TRP A 100 -5.42 -5.33 -1.07
C TRP A 100 -4.88 -6.73 -0.92
N SER A 101 -3.75 -6.99 -1.53
CA SER A 101 -2.96 -8.19 -1.27
C SER A 101 -1.49 -7.89 -1.50
N GLY A 102 -0.64 -8.69 -0.90
CA GLY A 102 0.79 -8.52 -1.10
C GLY A 102 1.62 -9.56 -0.38
N THR A 103 2.90 -9.49 -0.66
CA THR A 103 3.92 -10.36 -0.09
C THR A 103 4.87 -9.52 0.75
N LEU A 104 5.27 -10.04 1.89
CA LEU A 104 6.27 -9.43 2.75
C LEU A 104 7.46 -10.37 2.90
N VAL A 105 8.64 -9.80 3.06
CA VAL A 105 9.85 -10.55 3.40
C VAL A 105 10.53 -9.86 4.59
N ARG A 106 11.24 -10.66 5.40
CA ARG A 106 12.02 -10.11 6.51
C ARG A 106 13.45 -9.86 6.03
N ASP A 107 13.81 -8.58 5.98
CA ASP A 107 15.13 -8.11 5.56
C ASP A 107 15.45 -6.84 6.37
N GLY A 108 16.08 -7.00 7.52
CA GLY A 108 16.28 -5.89 8.45
C GLY A 108 14.98 -5.34 9.02
N GLY A 109 13.96 -6.18 9.09
CA GLY A 109 12.57 -5.86 9.41
C GLY A 109 11.67 -6.37 8.29
N TRP A 110 10.36 -6.37 8.51
CA TRP A 110 9.40 -6.79 7.48
C TRP A 110 9.23 -5.69 6.42
N ARG A 111 9.33 -6.08 5.14
CA ARG A 111 9.20 -5.17 3.99
C ARG A 111 8.26 -5.78 2.96
N PHE A 112 7.49 -4.94 2.28
CA PHE A 112 6.68 -5.40 1.16
C PHE A 112 7.58 -5.75 -0.02
N ALA A 113 7.44 -6.97 -0.52
CA ALA A 113 8.09 -7.45 -1.75
C ALA A 113 7.15 -7.37 -2.95
N GLY A 114 5.89 -7.17 -2.71
CA GLY A 114 4.87 -6.93 -3.71
C GLY A 114 3.59 -6.44 -3.06
N MET A 115 2.83 -5.62 -3.78
CA MET A 115 1.56 -5.09 -3.30
C MET A 115 0.62 -4.88 -4.47
N HIS A 116 -0.65 -5.20 -4.26
CA HIS A 116 -1.69 -5.01 -5.26
C HIS A 116 -2.92 -4.40 -4.59
N VAL A 117 -3.38 -3.30 -5.13
CA VAL A 117 -4.61 -2.63 -4.71
C VAL A 117 -5.53 -2.54 -5.91
N SER A 118 -6.74 -3.06 -5.77
CA SER A 118 -7.74 -3.05 -6.84
C SER A 118 -9.11 -2.66 -6.30
N THR A 119 -10.02 -2.35 -7.21
CA THR A 119 -11.43 -2.16 -6.88
C THR A 119 -12.27 -3.01 -7.82
N ALA A 120 -13.43 -3.45 -7.34
CA ALA A 120 -14.33 -4.23 -8.17
C ALA A 120 -14.97 -3.34 -9.23
N ARG A 121 -15.11 -3.88 -10.44
CA ARG A 121 -15.89 -3.23 -11.48
C ARG A 121 -17.27 -3.83 -11.49
N GLU A 122 -18.30 -2.98 -11.37
CA GLU A 122 -19.68 -3.42 -11.45
C GLU A 122 -20.02 -3.93 -12.85
N GLY A 123 -20.90 -4.92 -12.90
CA GLY A 123 -21.38 -5.47 -14.16
C GLY A 123 -20.54 -6.59 -14.74
N LEU A 124 -19.53 -7.07 -14.00
CA LEU A 124 -18.75 -8.25 -14.38
C LEU A 124 -19.27 -9.50 -13.67
#